data_716d63e3ee4995eba7415b90e2ec8274
#
_entry.id   716d63e3ee4995eba7415b90e2ec8274
#
_cell.length_a   1.000
_cell.length_b   1.000
_cell.length_c   1.000
_cell.angle_alpha   90.00
_cell.angle_beta   90.00
_cell.angle_gamma   90.00
#
_symmetry.space_group_name_H-M   'P 1'
#
loop_
_entity.id
_entity.type
_entity.pdbx_description
1 polymer ?
#
loop_
_entity_poly.entity_id
_entity_poly.type
_entity_poly.pdbx_seq_one_letter_code
_entity_poly.pdbx_strand_id
1 'polypeptide(L)'
;MPLLLEKYYSEIYDEQGGIQRISIVPTNSCTNIKTYANLKYINKLYLKDQFLMIRDSDGKNPKHLVKQLCSYYSQRSKEELEGNLPRVTPKNVLVLKYYSFENYFLDPKIMTQIGVIKNEDYFYNTLFKKYKDYLYKIGSVKRMIKATNIRINSKEDIKRNMETIKIYVRGHNLFDIFYGRYHNDDQVEILKKYIDVAPRDAFKDILDAIDRFIYFENRKK
;
A
#
# COMPACT_ATOMS: atom_id res chain seq x y z
N MET A 1 0.40 7.90 2.09
CA MET A 1 1.86 7.78 2.31
C MET A 1 2.43 8.99 3.07
N PRO A 2 2.17 10.27 2.70
CA PRO A 2 2.66 11.44 3.45
C PRO A 2 2.42 11.32 4.96
N LEU A 3 1.20 11.08 5.40
CA LEU A 3 0.85 10.95 6.83
C LEU A 3 1.68 9.90 7.61
N LEU A 4 2.10 8.81 6.97
CA LEU A 4 3.01 7.84 7.61
C LEU A 4 4.42 8.41 7.76
N LEU A 5 4.90 9.15 6.76
CA LEU A 5 6.22 9.79 6.84
C LEU A 5 6.23 10.90 7.89
N GLU A 6 5.19 11.72 7.98
CA GLU A 6 5.06 12.74 9.02
C GLU A 6 5.09 12.14 10.42
N LYS A 7 4.39 11.03 10.66
CA LYS A 7 4.38 10.39 11.98
C LYS A 7 5.69 9.70 12.35
N TYR A 8 6.28 8.94 11.42
CA TYR A 8 7.39 8.04 11.76
C TYR A 8 8.76 8.56 11.35
N TYR A 9 8.82 9.61 10.53
CA TYR A 9 10.04 10.15 9.93
C TYR A 9 10.02 11.68 9.85
N SER A 10 9.47 12.35 10.87
CA SER A 10 9.30 13.82 10.92
C SER A 10 10.62 14.57 10.76
N GLU A 11 11.75 13.98 11.15
CA GLU A 11 13.08 14.58 10.98
C GLU A 11 13.54 14.70 9.51
N ILE A 12 12.88 13.99 8.60
CA ILE A 12 13.21 13.99 7.16
C ILE A 12 12.02 14.32 6.25
N TYR A 13 10.81 14.27 6.79
CA TYR A 13 9.59 14.61 6.07
C TYR A 13 8.55 15.24 6.99
N ASP A 14 8.35 16.54 6.85
CA ASP A 14 7.32 17.31 7.52
C ASP A 14 6.85 18.41 6.56
N GLU A 15 5.64 18.28 6.00
CA GLU A 15 5.09 19.25 5.06
C GLU A 15 4.81 20.58 5.75
N GLN A 16 4.34 20.58 7.00
CA GLN A 16 4.03 21.79 7.77
C GLN A 16 5.30 22.50 8.24
N GLY A 17 6.31 21.74 8.65
CA GLY A 17 7.63 22.27 9.02
C GLY A 17 8.54 22.57 7.85
N GLY A 18 8.13 22.31 6.61
CA GLY A 18 8.94 22.56 5.40
C GLY A 18 10.11 21.61 5.22
N ILE A 19 10.14 20.48 5.93
CA ILE A 19 11.23 19.50 5.84
C ILE A 19 10.89 18.46 4.78
N GLN A 20 11.55 18.51 3.64
CA GLN A 20 11.35 17.57 2.53
C GLN A 20 12.67 16.99 2.04
N ARG A 21 13.33 16.15 2.87
CA ARG A 21 14.51 15.39 2.45
C ARG A 21 14.17 14.14 1.63
N ILE A 22 12.89 13.80 1.58
CA ILE A 22 12.31 12.72 0.76
C ILE A 22 11.27 13.36 -0.16
N SER A 23 11.34 13.04 -1.45
CA SER A 23 10.30 13.43 -2.41
C SER A 23 9.38 12.25 -2.70
N ILE A 24 8.07 12.47 -2.61
CA ILE A 24 7.05 11.51 -3.01
C ILE A 24 6.59 11.85 -4.43
N VAL A 25 6.76 10.92 -5.36
CA VAL A 25 6.32 11.09 -6.75
C VAL A 25 5.14 10.15 -7.01
N PRO A 26 3.89 10.65 -7.03
CA PRO A 26 2.73 9.84 -7.36
C PRO A 26 2.77 9.46 -8.85
N THR A 27 2.63 8.17 -9.14
CA THR A 27 2.65 7.67 -10.53
C THR A 27 1.24 7.50 -11.11
N ASN A 28 0.20 7.68 -10.30
CA ASN A 28 -1.23 7.58 -10.62
C ASN A 28 -1.68 6.23 -11.22
N SER A 29 -0.78 5.28 -11.45
CA SER A 29 -1.15 3.89 -11.78
C SER A 29 0.05 2.92 -11.65
N CYS A 30 -0.24 1.63 -11.43
CA CYS A 30 0.77 0.57 -11.45
C CYS A 30 1.46 0.41 -12.82
N THR A 31 0.80 0.81 -13.90
CA THR A 31 1.37 0.79 -15.26
C THR A 31 2.39 1.90 -15.42
N ASN A 32 2.12 3.08 -14.87
CA ASN A 32 3.00 4.24 -14.94
C ASN A 32 4.29 4.07 -14.13
N ILE A 33 4.30 3.21 -13.10
CA ILE A 33 5.56 2.87 -12.41
C ILE A 33 6.63 2.43 -13.41
N LYS A 34 6.28 1.66 -14.43
CA LYS A 34 7.21 1.26 -15.49
C LYS A 34 7.71 2.45 -16.32
N THR A 35 6.85 3.44 -16.54
CA THR A 35 7.18 4.65 -17.31
C THR A 35 8.01 5.62 -16.51
N TYR A 36 7.70 5.82 -15.24
CA TYR A 36 8.46 6.71 -14.35
C TYR A 36 9.82 6.17 -13.99
N ALA A 37 9.92 4.89 -13.88
CA ALA A 37 11.21 4.27 -13.63
C ALA A 37 12.02 4.07 -14.94
N ASN A 38 11.47 4.35 -16.09
CA ASN A 38 12.25 4.76 -17.26
C ASN A 38 12.90 6.14 -17.01
N LEU A 39 13.22 6.42 -15.79
CA LEU A 39 13.63 7.63 -15.17
C LEU A 39 14.98 8.07 -15.71
N LYS A 40 15.02 8.43 -17.01
CA LYS A 40 16.00 9.41 -17.51
C LYS A 40 16.12 10.60 -16.54
N TYR A 41 15.06 10.86 -15.76
CA TYR A 41 14.97 11.95 -14.82
C TYR A 41 15.72 11.66 -13.50
N ILE A 42 15.60 10.46 -12.93
CA ILE A 42 16.33 10.09 -11.70
C ILE A 42 17.84 10.00 -11.98
N ASN A 43 18.23 9.52 -13.16
CA ASN A 43 19.64 9.52 -13.54
C ASN A 43 20.21 10.93 -13.75
N LYS A 44 19.43 11.87 -14.29
CA LYS A 44 19.82 13.28 -14.37
C LYS A 44 20.08 13.91 -13.00
N LEU A 45 19.39 13.43 -11.96
CA LEU A 45 19.56 13.88 -10.58
C LEU A 45 20.64 13.11 -9.82
N TYR A 46 21.41 12.23 -10.47
CA TYR A 46 22.46 11.40 -9.85
C TYR A 46 21.98 10.46 -8.73
N LEU A 47 20.68 10.18 -8.67
CA LEU A 47 20.06 9.36 -7.63
C LEU A 47 20.06 7.86 -7.97
N LYS A 48 21.11 7.37 -8.63
CA LYS A 48 21.21 6.03 -9.27
C LYS A 48 20.49 4.89 -8.57
N ASP A 49 20.55 4.82 -7.23
CA ASP A 49 19.98 3.74 -6.43
C ASP A 49 19.12 4.27 -5.25
N GLN A 50 18.93 5.57 -5.14
CA GLN A 50 18.30 6.24 -3.98
C GLN A 50 16.79 6.46 -4.20
N PHE A 51 16.08 5.42 -4.57
CA PHE A 51 14.63 5.46 -4.71
C PHE A 51 13.99 4.15 -4.23
N LEU A 52 12.77 4.26 -3.72
CA LEU A 52 11.92 3.15 -3.37
C LEU A 52 10.63 3.23 -4.17
N MET A 53 10.38 2.23 -5.01
CA MET A 53 9.09 2.06 -5.69
C MET A 53 8.13 1.34 -4.76
N ILE A 54 7.00 1.96 -4.47
CA ILE A 54 5.92 1.35 -3.68
C ILE A 54 4.73 1.13 -4.61
N ARG A 55 4.22 -0.09 -4.65
CA ARG A 55 3.05 -0.43 -5.45
C ARG A 55 2.10 -1.37 -4.74
N ASP A 56 0.84 -1.27 -5.12
CA ASP A 56 -0.21 -2.22 -4.73
C ASP A 56 0.09 -3.62 -5.24
N SER A 57 -0.32 -4.64 -4.49
CA SER A 57 -0.20 -6.03 -4.93
C SER A 57 -1.26 -6.43 -5.96
N ASP A 58 -2.41 -5.74 -6.00
CA ASP A 58 -3.58 -6.10 -6.81
C ASP A 58 -4.06 -7.55 -6.58
N GLY A 59 -3.83 -8.07 -5.37
CA GLY A 59 -4.13 -9.45 -4.97
C GLY A 59 -3.20 -10.50 -5.58
N LYS A 60 -2.05 -10.09 -6.11
CA LYS A 60 -1.01 -10.97 -6.65
C LYS A 60 0.08 -11.23 -5.61
N ASN A 61 0.88 -12.26 -5.83
CA ASN A 61 2.01 -12.57 -4.96
C ASN A 61 3.08 -11.47 -5.01
N PRO A 62 3.40 -10.80 -3.88
CA PRO A 62 4.36 -9.70 -3.84
C PRO A 62 5.75 -10.09 -4.36
N LYS A 63 6.27 -11.28 -3.97
CA LYS A 63 7.59 -11.75 -4.41
C LYS A 63 7.66 -11.93 -5.93
N HIS A 64 6.57 -12.42 -6.53
CA HIS A 64 6.49 -12.58 -7.98
C HIS A 64 6.49 -11.23 -8.69
N LEU A 65 5.74 -10.24 -8.17
CA LEU A 65 5.71 -8.89 -8.73
C LEU A 65 7.05 -8.18 -8.61
N VAL A 66 7.76 -8.33 -7.48
CA VAL A 66 9.13 -7.79 -7.32
C VAL A 66 10.04 -8.39 -8.40
N LYS A 67 10.02 -9.72 -8.57
CA LYS A 67 10.83 -10.39 -9.60
C LYS A 67 10.50 -9.90 -11.02
N GLN A 68 9.22 -9.74 -11.34
CA GLN A 68 8.79 -9.21 -12.65
C GLN A 68 9.29 -7.79 -12.89
N LEU A 69 9.21 -6.91 -11.90
CA LEU A 69 9.71 -5.53 -12.02
C LEU A 69 11.23 -5.51 -12.21
N CYS A 70 11.98 -6.22 -11.37
CA CYS A 70 13.43 -6.28 -11.51
C CYS A 70 13.87 -6.85 -12.88
N SER A 71 13.19 -7.90 -13.37
CA SER A 71 13.48 -8.47 -14.69
C SER A 71 13.18 -7.49 -15.82
N TYR A 72 12.06 -6.77 -15.74
CA TYR A 72 11.69 -5.74 -16.71
C TYR A 72 12.78 -4.66 -16.82
N TYR A 73 13.27 -4.15 -15.69
CA TYR A 73 14.31 -3.12 -15.70
C TYR A 73 15.68 -3.64 -16.15
N SER A 74 16.01 -4.86 -15.75
CA SER A 74 17.25 -5.50 -16.20
C SER A 74 17.27 -5.71 -17.72
N GLN A 75 16.13 -6.07 -18.31
CA GLN A 75 16.01 -6.19 -19.75
C GLN A 75 16.13 -4.82 -20.44
N ARG A 76 15.41 -3.81 -19.95
CA ARG A 76 15.46 -2.46 -20.50
C ARG A 76 16.85 -1.83 -20.44
N SER A 77 17.58 -2.03 -19.33
CA SER A 77 18.97 -1.56 -19.22
C SER A 77 19.92 -2.17 -20.26
N LYS A 78 19.61 -3.37 -20.75
CA LYS A 78 20.41 -4.01 -21.83
C LYS A 78 20.07 -3.47 -23.22
N GLU A 79 18.83 -3.00 -23.40
CA GLU A 79 18.33 -2.46 -24.67
C GLU A 79 18.74 -0.99 -24.86
N GLU A 80 19.09 -0.28 -23.78
CA GLU A 80 19.42 1.15 -23.82
C GLU A 80 20.94 1.37 -23.96
N LEU A 81 21.33 1.86 -25.11
CA LEU A 81 22.74 2.10 -25.47
C LEU A 81 23.45 3.16 -24.61
N GLU A 82 22.71 4.05 -24.00
CA GLU A 82 23.27 5.19 -23.23
C GLU A 82 23.48 4.89 -21.75
N GLY A 83 23.14 3.71 -21.24
CA GLY A 83 23.35 3.32 -19.84
C GLY A 83 22.62 4.16 -18.80
N ASN A 84 21.57 4.90 -19.21
CA ASN A 84 20.91 5.95 -18.43
C ASN A 84 19.73 5.45 -17.57
N LEU A 85 19.51 4.14 -17.46
CA LEU A 85 18.45 3.62 -16.59
C LEU A 85 18.96 3.26 -15.20
N PRO A 86 18.20 3.59 -14.14
CA PRO A 86 18.60 3.23 -12.79
C PRO A 86 18.62 1.70 -12.64
N ARG A 87 19.58 1.21 -11.88
CA ARG A 87 19.64 -0.21 -11.53
C ARG A 87 18.55 -0.53 -10.50
N VAL A 88 17.52 -1.24 -10.92
CA VAL A 88 16.43 -1.68 -10.05
C VAL A 88 16.74 -3.07 -9.49
N THR A 89 16.81 -3.16 -8.19
CA THR A 89 17.01 -4.39 -7.42
C THR A 89 15.81 -4.64 -6.52
N PRO A 90 15.65 -5.81 -5.91
CA PRO A 90 14.58 -6.05 -4.93
C PRO A 90 14.55 -5.06 -3.75
N LYS A 91 15.68 -4.42 -3.43
CA LYS A 91 15.75 -3.39 -2.39
C LYS A 91 15.04 -2.10 -2.76
N ASN A 92 14.91 -1.83 -4.06
CA ASN A 92 14.24 -0.64 -4.60
C ASN A 92 12.73 -0.83 -4.81
N VAL A 93 12.17 -2.00 -4.45
CA VAL A 93 10.78 -2.33 -4.75
C VAL A 93 10.08 -2.84 -3.51
N LEU A 94 9.06 -2.12 -3.07
CA LEU A 94 8.06 -2.59 -2.12
C LEU A 94 6.76 -2.88 -2.86
N VAL A 95 6.31 -4.12 -2.83
CA VAL A 95 4.94 -4.50 -3.17
C VAL A 95 4.20 -4.70 -1.87
N LEU A 96 3.10 -3.98 -1.69
CA LEU A 96 2.31 -4.01 -0.46
C LEU A 96 1.83 -5.43 -0.12
N LYS A 97 1.78 -5.76 1.16
CA LYS A 97 1.24 -7.02 1.68
C LYS A 97 -0.22 -7.21 1.28
N TYR A 98 -1.02 -6.15 1.41
CA TYR A 98 -2.43 -6.15 1.08
C TYR A 98 -2.69 -5.75 -0.37
N TYR A 99 -3.95 -5.89 -0.82
CA TYR A 99 -4.35 -5.58 -2.20
C TYR A 99 -3.92 -4.18 -2.62
N SER A 100 -4.21 -3.19 -1.79
CA SER A 100 -3.85 -1.79 -1.97
C SER A 100 -3.65 -1.08 -0.62
N PHE A 101 -3.20 0.17 -0.65
CA PHE A 101 -2.89 0.93 0.56
C PHE A 101 -4.11 1.14 1.46
N GLU A 102 -5.31 1.30 0.92
CA GLU A 102 -6.55 1.47 1.67
C GLU A 102 -6.85 0.28 2.59
N ASN A 103 -6.41 -0.93 2.25
CA ASN A 103 -6.65 -2.13 3.07
C ASN A 103 -5.95 -2.11 4.42
N TYR A 104 -4.94 -1.25 4.62
CA TYR A 104 -4.27 -1.07 5.91
C TYR A 104 -5.14 -0.36 6.95
N PHE A 105 -6.14 0.39 6.51
CA PHE A 105 -7.04 1.16 7.37
C PHE A 105 -8.31 0.40 7.79
N LEU A 106 -8.31 -0.92 7.66
CA LEU A 106 -9.46 -1.78 7.91
C LEU A 106 -9.28 -2.66 9.16
N ASP A 107 -8.74 -2.11 10.25
CA ASP A 107 -8.72 -2.77 11.55
C ASP A 107 -9.93 -2.30 12.37
N PRO A 108 -10.91 -3.19 12.69
CA PRO A 108 -12.12 -2.79 13.37
C PRO A 108 -11.91 -2.26 14.80
N LYS A 109 -10.82 -2.66 15.48
CA LYS A 109 -10.49 -2.13 16.81
C LYS A 109 -10.09 -0.68 16.72
N ILE A 110 -9.16 -0.38 15.81
CA ILE A 110 -8.69 0.99 15.59
C ILE A 110 -9.85 1.86 15.07
N MET A 111 -10.64 1.37 14.11
CA MET A 111 -11.80 2.07 13.57
C MET A 111 -12.84 2.39 14.63
N THR A 112 -13.05 1.50 15.62
CA THR A 112 -13.92 1.76 16.78
C THR A 112 -13.34 2.85 17.66
N GLN A 113 -12.05 2.78 17.96
CA GLN A 113 -11.37 3.73 18.84
C GLN A 113 -11.40 5.16 18.30
N ILE A 114 -11.32 5.34 17.00
CA ILE A 114 -11.37 6.66 16.34
C ILE A 114 -12.78 7.10 15.92
N GLY A 115 -13.81 6.31 16.24
CA GLY A 115 -15.21 6.65 15.97
C GLY A 115 -15.69 6.48 14.53
N VAL A 116 -14.93 5.79 13.66
CA VAL A 116 -15.37 5.44 12.29
C VAL A 116 -16.51 4.44 12.33
N ILE A 117 -16.50 3.54 13.28
CA ILE A 117 -17.57 2.57 13.54
C ILE A 117 -17.91 2.55 15.04
N LYS A 118 -19.12 2.09 15.37
CA LYS A 118 -19.54 2.03 16.77
C LYS A 118 -18.93 0.89 17.58
N ASN A 119 -18.60 -0.22 16.96
CA ASN A 119 -17.95 -1.39 17.54
C ASN A 119 -17.53 -2.39 16.45
N GLU A 120 -16.71 -3.38 16.83
CA GLU A 120 -16.21 -4.42 15.91
C GLU A 120 -17.34 -5.28 15.32
N ASP A 121 -18.39 -5.58 16.09
CA ASP A 121 -19.52 -6.38 15.60
C ASP A 121 -20.28 -5.65 14.46
N TYR A 122 -20.43 -4.34 14.59
CA TYR A 122 -20.98 -3.50 13.52
C TYR A 122 -20.15 -3.59 12.24
N PHE A 123 -18.82 -3.63 12.34
CA PHE A 123 -17.94 -3.79 11.18
C PHE A 123 -18.25 -5.07 10.42
N TYR A 124 -18.22 -6.22 11.13
CA TYR A 124 -18.41 -7.52 10.49
C TYR A 124 -19.84 -7.71 9.97
N ASN A 125 -20.85 -7.23 10.69
CA ASN A 125 -22.25 -7.25 10.23
C ASN A 125 -22.42 -6.42 8.95
N THR A 126 -21.86 -5.21 8.92
CA THR A 126 -21.93 -4.32 7.76
C THR A 126 -21.23 -4.96 6.57
N LEU A 127 -20.02 -5.48 6.76
CA LEU A 127 -19.25 -6.09 5.68
C LEU A 127 -19.94 -7.35 5.14
N PHE A 128 -20.55 -8.18 6.02
CA PHE A 128 -21.32 -9.36 5.60
C PHE A 128 -22.59 -8.97 4.84
N LYS A 129 -23.30 -7.93 5.29
CA LYS A 129 -24.44 -7.39 4.54
C LYS A 129 -24.01 -6.95 3.14
N LYS A 130 -22.95 -6.16 3.03
CA LYS A 130 -22.40 -5.70 1.74
C LYS A 130 -21.88 -6.84 0.88
N TYR A 131 -21.34 -7.89 1.51
CA TYR A 131 -20.95 -9.10 0.79
C TYR A 131 -22.18 -9.75 0.10
N LYS A 132 -23.28 -9.94 0.82
CA LYS A 132 -24.52 -10.50 0.24
C LYS A 132 -25.16 -9.59 -0.81
N ASP A 133 -25.04 -8.28 -0.63
CA ASP A 133 -25.66 -7.32 -1.54
C ASP A 133 -24.93 -7.29 -2.90
N TYR A 134 -23.60 -7.12 -2.89
CA TYR A 134 -22.86 -6.90 -4.12
C TYR A 134 -21.39 -7.37 -4.14
N LEU A 135 -20.68 -7.45 -2.99
CA LEU A 135 -19.24 -7.73 -3.02
C LEU A 135 -18.93 -9.10 -3.61
N TYR A 136 -19.79 -10.10 -3.42
CA TYR A 136 -19.61 -11.44 -3.98
C TYR A 136 -19.54 -11.44 -5.53
N LYS A 137 -20.09 -10.40 -6.18
CA LYS A 137 -20.07 -10.24 -7.65
C LYS A 137 -18.77 -9.66 -8.15
N ILE A 138 -17.98 -9.00 -7.28
CA ILE A 138 -16.76 -8.28 -7.66
C ILE A 138 -15.66 -9.27 -8.08
N GLY A 139 -14.96 -8.93 -9.15
CA GLY A 139 -13.93 -9.79 -9.73
C GLY A 139 -12.80 -10.16 -8.76
N SER A 140 -12.41 -9.24 -7.85
CA SER A 140 -11.39 -9.52 -6.83
C SER A 140 -11.86 -10.53 -5.79
N VAL A 141 -13.13 -10.48 -5.35
CA VAL A 141 -13.73 -11.45 -4.45
C VAL A 141 -13.84 -12.83 -5.12
N LYS A 142 -14.29 -12.88 -6.38
CA LYS A 142 -14.34 -14.14 -7.14
C LYS A 142 -12.97 -14.79 -7.29
N ARG A 143 -11.92 -13.97 -7.55
CA ARG A 143 -10.53 -14.47 -7.59
C ARG A 143 -10.07 -15.00 -6.24
N MET A 144 -10.39 -14.29 -5.14
CA MET A 144 -10.10 -14.76 -3.78
C MET A 144 -10.70 -16.14 -3.53
N ILE A 145 -11.99 -16.29 -3.76
CA ILE A 145 -12.70 -17.57 -3.56
C ILE A 145 -12.06 -18.69 -4.39
N LYS A 146 -11.76 -18.42 -5.66
CA LYS A 146 -11.11 -19.40 -6.54
C LYS A 146 -9.69 -19.78 -6.07
N ALA A 147 -8.92 -18.83 -5.54
CA ALA A 147 -7.54 -19.05 -5.12
C ALA A 147 -7.43 -19.73 -3.74
N THR A 148 -8.41 -19.54 -2.86
CA THR A 148 -8.34 -19.97 -1.45
C THR A 148 -9.38 -21.00 -1.05
N ASN A 149 -10.39 -21.27 -1.89
CA ASN A 149 -11.58 -22.09 -1.59
C ASN A 149 -12.38 -21.62 -0.36
N ILE A 150 -12.17 -20.36 0.10
CA ILE A 150 -12.90 -19.80 1.22
C ILE A 150 -14.37 -19.60 0.82
N ARG A 151 -15.28 -20.04 1.71
CA ARG A 151 -16.71 -19.77 1.61
C ARG A 151 -17.10 -18.79 2.70
N ILE A 152 -17.88 -17.76 2.32
CA ILE A 152 -18.37 -16.72 3.23
C ILE A 152 -19.88 -16.88 3.34
N ASN A 153 -20.33 -17.54 4.41
CA ASN A 153 -21.74 -17.79 4.71
C ASN A 153 -22.23 -17.00 5.92
N SER A 154 -21.32 -16.46 6.72
CA SER A 154 -21.60 -15.73 7.96
C SER A 154 -20.63 -14.57 8.18
N LYS A 155 -20.94 -13.69 9.14
CA LYS A 155 -20.00 -12.65 9.59
C LYS A 155 -18.75 -13.24 10.26
N GLU A 156 -18.89 -14.39 10.90
CA GLU A 156 -17.81 -15.14 11.53
C GLU A 156 -16.78 -15.61 10.48
N ASP A 157 -17.26 -16.01 9.29
CA ASP A 157 -16.37 -16.36 8.18
C ASP A 157 -15.58 -15.15 7.70
N ILE A 158 -16.20 -13.97 7.64
CA ILE A 158 -15.49 -12.73 7.32
C ILE A 158 -14.45 -12.43 8.40
N LYS A 159 -14.83 -12.50 9.68
CA LYS A 159 -13.93 -12.24 10.80
C LYS A 159 -12.71 -13.16 10.75
N ARG A 160 -12.93 -14.45 10.55
CA ARG A 160 -11.88 -15.47 10.46
C ARG A 160 -10.93 -15.25 9.28
N ASN A 161 -11.45 -14.75 8.16
CA ASN A 161 -10.72 -14.60 6.91
C ASN A 161 -10.35 -13.16 6.58
N MET A 162 -10.42 -12.23 7.54
CA MET A 162 -10.24 -10.79 7.26
C MET A 162 -8.86 -10.48 6.66
N GLU A 163 -7.80 -11.14 7.12
CA GLU A 163 -6.46 -11.00 6.54
C GLU A 163 -6.43 -11.42 5.06
N THR A 164 -7.06 -12.54 4.73
CA THR A 164 -7.17 -12.99 3.34
C THR A 164 -8.01 -12.03 2.51
N ILE A 165 -9.10 -11.51 3.07
CA ILE A 165 -9.93 -10.50 2.40
C ILE A 165 -9.08 -9.25 2.08
N LYS A 166 -8.29 -8.75 3.02
CA LYS A 166 -7.40 -7.60 2.80
C LYS A 166 -6.34 -7.87 1.71
N ILE A 167 -5.87 -9.10 1.58
CA ILE A 167 -4.89 -9.47 0.55
C ILE A 167 -5.50 -9.50 -0.85
N TYR A 168 -6.70 -10.05 -0.99
CA TYR A 168 -7.28 -10.37 -2.30
C TYR A 168 -8.34 -9.40 -2.78
N VAL A 169 -9.02 -8.69 -1.89
CA VAL A 169 -10.16 -7.84 -2.24
C VAL A 169 -9.70 -6.39 -2.40
N ARG A 170 -10.10 -5.78 -3.52
CA ARG A 170 -9.76 -4.40 -3.86
C ARG A 170 -10.12 -3.45 -2.72
N GLY A 171 -9.10 -2.70 -2.23
CA GLY A 171 -9.21 -1.86 -1.05
C GLY A 171 -10.25 -0.76 -1.17
N HIS A 172 -10.30 -0.08 -2.29
CA HIS A 172 -11.30 0.96 -2.55
C HIS A 172 -12.73 0.49 -2.26
N ASN A 173 -13.10 -0.70 -2.71
CA ASN A 173 -14.45 -1.25 -2.46
C ASN A 173 -14.77 -1.52 -0.98
N LEU A 174 -13.75 -1.88 -0.19
CA LEU A 174 -13.90 -2.11 1.24
C LEU A 174 -13.84 -0.81 2.04
N PHE A 175 -12.94 0.07 1.64
CA PHE A 175 -12.72 1.37 2.24
C PHE A 175 -13.97 2.26 2.14
N ASP A 176 -14.57 2.35 0.98
CA ASP A 176 -15.77 3.16 0.73
C ASP A 176 -16.97 2.77 1.60
N ILE A 177 -17.07 1.50 2.01
CA ILE A 177 -18.14 1.06 2.91
C ILE A 177 -18.14 1.83 4.24
N PHE A 178 -16.96 2.17 4.74
CA PHE A 178 -16.78 2.77 6.06
C PHE A 178 -16.34 4.22 6.01
N TYR A 179 -15.51 4.55 5.03
CA TYR A 179 -14.86 5.86 4.90
C TYR A 179 -15.47 6.72 3.80
N GLY A 180 -16.33 6.18 2.93
CA GLY A 180 -16.93 6.92 1.81
C GLY A 180 -17.80 8.12 2.20
N ARG A 181 -18.13 8.28 3.48
CA ARG A 181 -18.81 9.45 4.03
C ARG A 181 -17.87 10.63 4.36
N TYR A 182 -16.58 10.37 4.43
CA TYR A 182 -15.57 11.40 4.69
C TYR A 182 -15.00 11.89 3.36
N HIS A 183 -14.89 13.19 3.19
CA HIS A 183 -14.40 13.81 1.96
C HIS A 183 -13.32 14.84 2.27
N ASN A 184 -12.40 15.05 1.33
CA ASN A 184 -11.35 16.07 1.42
C ASN A 184 -10.60 16.05 2.78
N ASP A 185 -10.61 17.18 3.49
CA ASP A 185 -9.89 17.36 4.75
C ASP A 185 -10.38 16.42 5.85
N ASP A 186 -11.68 16.14 5.92
CA ASP A 186 -12.24 15.17 6.89
C ASP A 186 -11.67 13.77 6.68
N GLN A 187 -11.45 13.38 5.44
CA GLN A 187 -10.84 12.08 5.14
C GLN A 187 -9.36 12.06 5.57
N VAL A 188 -8.63 13.13 5.32
CA VAL A 188 -7.24 13.28 5.76
C VAL A 188 -7.15 13.23 7.28
N GLU A 189 -8.01 13.97 7.98
CA GLU A 189 -8.05 14.02 9.44
C GLU A 189 -8.35 12.65 10.06
N ILE A 190 -9.34 11.93 9.55
CA ILE A 190 -9.69 10.61 10.09
C ILE A 190 -8.60 9.57 9.82
N LEU A 191 -7.91 9.64 8.68
CA LEU A 191 -6.77 8.77 8.39
C LEU A 191 -5.57 9.12 9.27
N LYS A 192 -5.33 10.38 9.57
CA LYS A 192 -4.31 10.81 10.53
C LYS A 192 -4.60 10.25 11.91
N LYS A 193 -5.84 10.40 12.43
CA LYS A 193 -6.27 9.78 13.69
C LYS A 193 -6.05 8.26 13.70
N TYR A 194 -6.34 7.58 12.57
CA TYR A 194 -6.09 6.15 12.46
C TYR A 194 -4.59 5.82 12.59
N ILE A 195 -3.74 6.52 11.87
CA ILE A 195 -2.29 6.31 11.91
C ILE A 195 -1.74 6.61 13.31
N ASP A 196 -2.27 7.64 14.00
CA ASP A 196 -1.84 8.03 15.34
C ASP A 196 -2.12 6.95 16.40
N VAL A 197 -3.23 6.25 16.27
CA VAL A 197 -3.66 5.20 17.20
C VAL A 197 -3.08 3.83 16.82
N ALA A 198 -2.89 3.58 15.54
CA ALA A 198 -2.43 2.30 15.03
C ALA A 198 -1.02 1.95 15.56
N PRO A 199 -0.79 0.70 16.03
CA PRO A 199 0.53 0.26 16.36
C PRO A 199 1.42 0.23 15.10
N ARG A 200 2.74 0.45 15.29
CA ARG A 200 3.71 0.42 14.18
C ARG A 200 3.60 -0.85 13.32
N ASP A 201 3.28 -1.97 13.95
CA ASP A 201 3.13 -3.26 13.26
C ASP A 201 1.97 -3.31 12.25
N ALA A 202 0.98 -2.42 12.37
CA ALA A 202 -0.09 -2.31 11.38
C ALA A 202 0.44 -1.93 9.97
N PHE A 203 1.59 -1.25 9.93
CA PHE A 203 2.26 -0.79 8.70
C PHE A 203 3.66 -1.38 8.54
N LYS A 204 3.94 -2.50 9.23
CA LYS A 204 5.29 -3.05 9.37
C LYS A 204 6.02 -3.24 8.05
N ASP A 205 5.41 -3.84 7.06
CA ASP A 205 6.03 -4.10 5.76
C ASP A 205 6.45 -2.81 5.03
N ILE A 206 5.65 -1.76 5.17
CA ILE A 206 5.91 -0.44 4.60
C ILE A 206 7.06 0.23 5.36
N LEU A 207 6.94 0.30 6.69
CA LEU A 207 7.92 0.99 7.52
C LEU A 207 9.28 0.28 7.52
N ASP A 208 9.30 -1.06 7.55
CA ASP A 208 10.55 -1.83 7.43
C ASP A 208 11.24 -1.62 6.06
N ALA A 209 10.45 -1.41 4.99
CA ALA A 209 11.03 -1.11 3.69
C ALA A 209 11.60 0.30 3.63
N ILE A 210 10.91 1.29 4.24
CA ILE A 210 11.37 2.66 4.34
C ILE A 210 12.60 2.74 5.24
N ASP A 211 12.61 2.10 6.41
CA ASP A 211 13.77 2.04 7.31
C ASP A 211 14.99 1.50 6.58
N ARG A 212 14.83 0.38 5.89
CA ARG A 212 15.90 -0.18 5.06
C ARG A 212 16.38 0.77 3.97
N PHE A 213 15.56 1.64 3.46
CA PHE A 213 15.92 2.62 2.45
C PHE A 213 16.59 3.86 3.06
N ILE A 214 16.14 4.36 4.20
CA ILE A 214 16.60 5.62 4.80
C ILE A 214 17.85 5.43 5.65
N TYR A 215 17.87 4.44 6.55
CA TYR A 215 18.91 4.27 7.55
C TYR A 215 20.06 3.32 7.14
N PHE A 216 20.26 3.14 5.90
CA PHE A 216 20.92 2.03 5.32
C PHE A 216 22.41 2.00 5.38
N GLU A 217 22.80 0.90 5.68
CA GLU A 217 23.95 0.12 5.20
C GLU A 217 24.38 0.38 3.74
N ASN A 218 23.52 0.79 2.85
CA ASN A 218 23.83 1.16 1.47
C ASN A 218 24.50 2.52 1.30
N ARG A 219 24.58 3.34 2.35
CA ARG A 219 25.43 4.54 2.35
C ARG A 219 26.89 4.22 2.69
N LYS A 220 27.20 2.99 3.00
CA LYS A 220 28.58 2.52 3.03
C LYS A 220 29.02 2.29 1.59
N LYS A 221 29.64 3.33 1.02
CA LYS A 221 30.55 3.45 -0.13
C LYS A 221 30.35 2.47 -1.29
#